data_0b169d3304dd11cef67e74247db6375f
#
_entry.id   0b169d3304dd11cef67e74247db6375f
#
_cell.length_a   1.000
_cell.length_b   1.000
_cell.length_c   1.000
_cell.angle_alpha   90.00
_cell.angle_beta   90.00
_cell.angle_gamma   90.00
#
_symmetry.space_group_name_H-M   'P 1'
#
loop_
_entity.id
_entity.type
_entity.pdbx_description
1 polymer ?
#
loop_
_entity_poly.entity_id
_entity_poly.type
_entity_poly.pdbx_seq_one_letter_code
_entity_poly.pdbx_strand_id
1 'polypeptide(L)'
;ALYHPKNFFGAARNIKNGGSLTIIATILVDTGSKMDEVIYEEFKSTGNCDIYLDRQLAEFRVFPAIDITRSGTRKEELLLKKNQNEEIWNLRRLLNDYDNKVSSTAALIKAIKTTKNNDELLRQLPKVLYK
;
A
#
# COMPACT_ATOMS: atom_id res chain seq x y z
N ALA A 1 18.17 -13.38 -17.51
CA ALA A 1 17.05 -14.28 -17.15
C ALA A 1 15.75 -13.52 -16.86
N LEU A 2 15.82 -12.30 -16.27
CA LEU A 2 14.63 -11.50 -15.88
C LEU A 2 14.08 -10.60 -16.99
N TYR A 3 14.68 -10.55 -18.16
CA TYR A 3 14.27 -9.67 -19.26
C TYR A 3 12.83 -9.89 -19.72
N HIS A 4 12.45 -11.13 -20.02
CA HIS A 4 11.09 -11.45 -20.46
C HIS A 4 10.03 -11.22 -19.37
N PRO A 5 10.22 -11.67 -18.12
CA PRO A 5 9.31 -11.35 -17.02
C PRO A 5 9.14 -9.84 -16.78
N LYS A 6 10.23 -9.06 -16.86
CA LYS A 6 10.16 -7.58 -16.72
C LYS A 6 9.36 -6.94 -17.83
N ASN A 7 9.58 -7.34 -19.09
CA ASN A 7 8.80 -6.83 -20.22
C ASN A 7 7.33 -7.20 -20.11
N PHE A 8 7.02 -8.42 -19.68
CA PHE A 8 5.65 -8.85 -19.43
C PHE A 8 5.00 -8.00 -18.35
N PHE A 9 5.66 -7.81 -17.19
CA PHE A 9 5.15 -6.99 -16.10
C PHE A 9 5.02 -5.51 -16.51
N GLY A 10 5.95 -5.00 -17.30
CA GLY A 10 5.91 -3.64 -17.85
C GLY A 10 4.86 -3.42 -18.93
N ALA A 11 4.14 -4.46 -19.35
CA ALA A 11 3.06 -4.34 -20.34
C ALA A 11 1.75 -3.75 -19.78
N ALA A 12 1.60 -3.67 -18.46
CA ALA A 12 0.43 -3.08 -17.82
C ALA A 12 0.26 -1.61 -18.22
N ARG A 13 -0.90 -1.27 -18.77
CA ARG A 13 -1.20 0.09 -19.28
C ARG A 13 -2.67 0.31 -19.59
N ASN A 14 -3.05 1.58 -19.70
CA ASN A 14 -4.27 1.97 -20.39
C ASN A 14 -4.04 2.00 -21.92
N ILE A 15 -4.97 1.45 -22.67
CA ILE A 15 -4.91 1.40 -24.14
C ILE A 15 -5.70 2.56 -24.68
N LYS A 16 -5.09 3.36 -25.55
CA LYS A 16 -5.78 4.48 -26.20
C LYS A 16 -6.95 3.96 -27.05
N ASN A 17 -8.14 4.49 -26.82
CA ASN A 17 -9.39 4.04 -27.45
C ASN A 17 -9.75 2.56 -27.19
N GLY A 18 -9.25 2.00 -26.08
CA GLY A 18 -9.49 0.62 -25.69
C GLY A 18 -9.70 0.49 -24.17
N GLY A 19 -9.55 -0.69 -23.65
CA GLY A 19 -9.60 -0.97 -22.22
C GLY A 19 -8.28 -0.71 -21.51
N SER A 20 -8.05 -1.44 -20.42
CA SER A 20 -6.79 -1.41 -19.65
C SER A 20 -6.31 -2.82 -19.35
N LEU A 21 -5.00 -2.97 -19.21
CA LEU A 21 -4.36 -4.19 -18.71
C LEU A 21 -3.79 -3.91 -17.33
N THR A 22 -4.29 -4.63 -16.35
CA THR A 22 -3.77 -4.62 -14.97
C THR A 22 -3.07 -5.94 -14.70
N ILE A 23 -1.85 -5.89 -14.16
CA ILE A 23 -1.08 -7.05 -13.77
C ILE A 23 -0.84 -6.99 -12.26
N ILE A 24 -1.23 -8.04 -11.54
CA ILE A 24 -0.96 -8.20 -10.11
C ILE A 24 0.04 -9.33 -9.98
N ALA A 25 1.20 -9.03 -9.37
CA ALA A 25 2.25 -9.99 -9.14
C ALA A 25 2.63 -10.04 -7.65
N THR A 26 3.03 -11.20 -7.17
CA THR A 26 3.55 -11.37 -5.81
C THR A 26 5.06 -11.62 -5.87
N ILE A 27 5.80 -11.02 -4.96
CA ILE A 27 7.25 -11.17 -4.83
C ILE A 27 7.56 -11.49 -3.37
N LEU A 28 8.45 -12.47 -3.15
CA LEU A 28 8.96 -12.78 -1.82
C LEU A 28 10.03 -11.76 -1.42
N VAL A 29 9.98 -11.31 -0.17
CA VAL A 29 10.96 -10.40 0.43
C VAL A 29 11.41 -10.94 1.79
N ASP A 30 12.57 -10.51 2.27
CA ASP A 30 13.11 -10.88 3.58
C ASP A 30 13.23 -12.41 3.80
N THR A 31 13.56 -13.14 2.73
CA THR A 31 13.74 -14.60 2.77
C THR A 31 15.17 -15.03 3.11
N GLY A 32 16.13 -14.10 3.13
CA GLY A 32 17.57 -14.40 3.21
C GLY A 32 18.17 -14.92 1.90
N SER A 33 17.39 -15.04 0.84
CA SER A 33 17.85 -15.45 -0.49
C SER A 33 18.30 -14.24 -1.29
N LYS A 34 19.57 -14.24 -1.73
CA LYS A 34 20.10 -13.19 -2.62
C LYS A 34 19.36 -13.14 -3.97
N MET A 35 18.85 -14.27 -4.45
CA MET A 35 18.08 -14.33 -5.69
C MET A 35 16.74 -13.56 -5.51
N ASP A 36 16.05 -13.77 -4.40
CA ASP A 36 14.78 -13.09 -4.13
C ASP A 36 14.98 -11.57 -3.98
N GLU A 37 16.09 -11.14 -3.37
CA GLU A 37 16.48 -9.74 -3.28
C GLU A 37 16.70 -9.11 -4.66
N VAL A 38 17.41 -9.81 -5.56
CA VAL A 38 17.63 -9.35 -6.94
C VAL A 38 16.32 -9.25 -7.70
N ILE A 39 15.44 -10.25 -7.58
CA ILE A 39 14.11 -10.24 -8.21
C ILE A 39 13.31 -9.04 -7.70
N TYR A 40 13.27 -8.83 -6.39
CA TYR A 40 12.56 -7.71 -5.80
C TYR A 40 13.04 -6.35 -6.33
N GLU A 41 14.35 -6.09 -6.30
CA GLU A 41 14.92 -4.82 -6.76
C GLU A 41 14.68 -4.58 -8.27
N GLU A 42 14.75 -5.64 -9.07
CA GLU A 42 14.50 -5.56 -10.51
C GLU A 42 13.03 -5.23 -10.84
N PHE A 43 12.07 -5.74 -10.08
CA PHE A 43 10.65 -5.51 -10.31
C PHE A 43 10.11 -4.26 -9.62
N LYS A 44 10.70 -3.83 -8.51
CA LYS A 44 10.33 -2.62 -7.77
C LYS A 44 10.34 -1.36 -8.66
N SER A 45 11.30 -1.27 -9.59
CA SER A 45 11.38 -0.15 -10.52
C SER A 45 10.33 -0.21 -11.65
N THR A 46 9.75 -1.38 -11.91
CA THR A 46 8.81 -1.62 -13.02
C THR A 46 7.35 -1.43 -12.60
N GLY A 47 7.00 -1.81 -11.37
CA GLY A 47 5.66 -1.64 -10.82
C GLY A 47 5.30 -0.19 -10.54
N ASN A 48 4.02 0.13 -10.52
CA ASN A 48 3.49 1.46 -10.18
C ASN A 48 2.75 1.49 -8.84
N CYS A 49 2.49 0.35 -8.23
CA CYS A 49 1.85 0.23 -6.93
C CYS A 49 2.49 -0.92 -6.16
N ASP A 50 2.98 -0.64 -4.97
CA ASP A 50 3.58 -1.61 -4.08
C ASP A 50 2.71 -1.78 -2.84
N ILE A 51 2.31 -3.02 -2.56
CA ILE A 51 1.58 -3.39 -1.35
C ILE A 51 2.48 -4.30 -0.52
N TYR A 52 2.97 -3.77 0.60
CA TYR A 52 3.81 -4.51 1.53
C TYR A 52 2.94 -5.23 2.56
N LEU A 53 3.14 -6.55 2.68
CA LEU A 53 2.55 -7.33 3.75
C LEU A 53 3.50 -7.36 4.95
N ASP A 54 2.94 -7.37 6.13
CA ASP A 54 3.70 -7.34 7.39
C ASP A 54 3.43 -8.60 8.20
N ARG A 55 4.52 -9.33 8.54
CA ARG A 55 4.44 -10.59 9.29
C ARG A 55 3.92 -10.37 10.71
N GLN A 56 4.34 -9.29 11.36
CA GLN A 56 3.92 -8.98 12.73
C GLN A 56 2.41 -8.76 12.81
N LEU A 57 1.83 -8.03 11.84
CA LEU A 57 0.37 -7.86 11.77
C LEU A 57 -0.34 -9.21 11.62
N ALA A 58 0.18 -10.11 10.80
CA ALA A 58 -0.39 -11.44 10.61
C ALA A 58 -0.29 -12.31 11.87
N GLU A 59 0.84 -12.27 12.60
CA GLU A 59 1.04 -12.97 13.86
C GLU A 59 0.04 -12.52 14.93
N PHE A 60 -0.27 -11.22 14.98
CA PHE A 60 -1.30 -10.65 15.86
C PHE A 60 -2.73 -10.76 15.31
N ARG A 61 -2.93 -11.49 14.21
CA ARG A 61 -4.25 -11.70 13.56
C ARG A 61 -4.93 -10.40 13.11
N VAL A 62 -4.15 -9.37 12.80
CA VAL A 62 -4.63 -8.12 12.21
C VAL A 62 -4.66 -8.26 10.70
N PHE A 63 -5.84 -8.39 10.10
CA PHE A 63 -6.02 -8.57 8.68
C PHE A 63 -6.94 -7.50 8.07
N PRO A 64 -6.65 -7.04 6.83
CA PRO A 64 -5.49 -7.40 6.01
C PRO A 64 -4.17 -6.94 6.64
N ALA A 65 -3.15 -7.82 6.60
CA ALA A 65 -1.84 -7.58 7.21
C ALA A 65 -0.97 -6.68 6.31
N ILE A 66 -1.46 -5.48 6.00
CA ILE A 66 -0.81 -4.52 5.08
C ILE A 66 -0.08 -3.44 5.88
N ASP A 67 1.20 -3.26 5.56
CA ASP A 67 1.97 -2.12 6.05
C ASP A 67 1.61 -0.86 5.25
N ILE A 68 0.75 -0.03 5.81
CA ILE A 68 0.23 1.18 5.14
C ILE A 68 1.30 2.26 5.00
N THR A 69 2.27 2.29 5.91
CA THR A 69 3.33 3.32 5.87
C THR A 69 4.32 3.06 4.73
N ARG A 70 4.58 1.80 4.41
CA ARG A 70 5.45 1.38 3.30
C ARG A 70 4.74 1.24 1.96
N SER A 71 3.44 0.91 1.99
CA SER A 71 2.63 0.70 0.79
C SER A 71 2.26 2.02 0.13
N GLY A 72 2.20 2.03 -1.20
CA GLY A 72 1.83 3.23 -1.94
C GLY A 72 1.78 3.01 -3.43
N THR A 73 1.37 4.04 -4.15
CA THR A 73 1.36 4.06 -5.61
C THR A 73 2.07 5.30 -6.14
N ARG A 74 2.66 5.19 -7.32
CA ARG A 74 3.28 6.34 -7.98
C ARG A 74 2.21 7.35 -8.37
N LYS A 75 2.54 8.64 -8.21
CA LYS A 75 1.65 9.76 -8.56
C LYS A 75 0.26 9.61 -7.94
N GLU A 76 0.21 9.20 -6.67
CA GLU A 76 -1.06 9.03 -5.94
C GLU A 76 -1.91 10.29 -5.95
N GLU A 77 -1.28 11.48 -6.06
CA GLU A 77 -1.95 12.77 -6.16
C GLU A 77 -2.88 12.89 -7.37
N LEU A 78 -2.65 12.10 -8.44
CA LEU A 78 -3.53 12.05 -9.61
C LEU A 78 -4.80 11.21 -9.38
N LEU A 79 -4.80 10.36 -8.35
CA LEU A 79 -5.90 9.47 -7.99
C LEU A 79 -6.78 10.04 -6.89
N LEU A 80 -6.30 11.04 -6.18
CA LEU A 80 -6.93 11.64 -5.02
C LEU A 80 -7.57 12.98 -5.35
N LYS A 81 -8.62 13.34 -4.60
CA LYS A 81 -9.15 14.70 -4.64
C LYS A 81 -8.14 15.68 -4.02
N LYS A 82 -8.13 16.93 -4.48
CA LYS A 82 -7.14 17.94 -4.07
C LYS A 82 -7.00 18.09 -2.54
N ASN A 83 -8.08 17.97 -1.80
CA ASN A 83 -8.09 18.06 -0.34
C ASN A 83 -7.68 16.76 0.37
N GLN A 84 -7.71 15.61 -0.31
CA GLN A 84 -7.40 14.31 0.30
C GLN A 84 -5.89 14.04 0.41
N ASN A 85 -5.07 14.68 -0.41
CA ASN A 85 -3.62 14.47 -0.40
C ASN A 85 -3.01 14.80 0.95
N GLU A 86 -3.30 15.98 1.49
CA GLU A 86 -2.79 16.41 2.80
C GLU A 86 -3.34 15.55 3.93
N GLU A 87 -4.60 15.18 3.86
CA GLU A 87 -5.25 14.34 4.87
C GLU A 87 -4.63 12.94 4.89
N ILE A 88 -4.34 12.34 3.74
CA ILE A 88 -3.68 11.03 3.63
C ILE A 88 -2.22 11.08 4.09
N TRP A 89 -1.49 12.13 3.75
CA TRP A 89 -0.12 12.32 4.24
C TRP A 89 -0.08 12.50 5.76
N ASN A 90 -1.00 13.27 6.31
CA ASN A 90 -1.15 13.42 7.76
C ASN A 90 -1.51 12.09 8.42
N LEU A 91 -2.41 11.31 7.82
CA LEU A 91 -2.76 9.97 8.29
C LEU A 91 -1.54 9.04 8.32
N ARG A 92 -0.76 8.97 7.25
CA ARG A 92 0.46 8.15 7.19
C ARG A 92 1.47 8.55 8.25
N ARG A 93 1.65 9.86 8.47
CA ARG A 93 2.53 10.39 9.50
C ARG A 93 2.05 9.99 10.89
N LEU A 94 0.76 10.16 11.18
CA LEU A 94 0.17 9.72 12.45
C LEU A 94 0.36 8.22 12.71
N LEU A 95 0.14 7.39 11.69
CA LEU A 95 0.35 5.94 11.81
C LEU A 95 1.82 5.57 12.04
N ASN A 96 2.75 6.34 11.48
CA ASN A 96 4.17 6.12 11.64
C ASN A 96 4.67 6.58 13.02
N ASP A 97 4.08 7.64 13.57
CA ASP A 97 4.43 8.18 14.90
C ASP A 97 3.81 7.37 16.06
N TYR A 98 2.93 6.42 15.75
CA TYR A 98 2.34 5.55 16.76
C TYR A 98 3.35 4.48 17.20
N ASP A 99 3.59 4.38 18.50
CA ASP A 99 4.57 3.45 19.10
C ASP A 99 4.30 1.97 18.78
N ASN A 100 3.07 1.64 18.39
CA ASN A 100 2.65 0.27 18.11
C ASN A 100 1.90 0.15 16.79
N LYS A 101 2.60 -0.34 15.76
CA LYS A 101 2.05 -0.60 14.41
C LYS A 101 0.79 -1.49 14.45
N VAL A 102 0.76 -2.51 15.29
CA VAL A 102 -0.37 -3.45 15.39
C VAL A 102 -1.62 -2.73 15.85
N SER A 103 -1.51 -1.94 16.91
CA SER A 103 -2.64 -1.17 17.47
C SER A 103 -3.14 -0.11 16.51
N SER A 104 -2.24 0.64 15.87
CA SER A 104 -2.62 1.69 14.90
C SER A 104 -3.30 1.11 13.66
N THR A 105 -2.79 -0.01 13.14
CA THR A 105 -3.41 -0.69 11.99
C THR A 105 -4.78 -1.28 12.35
N ALA A 106 -4.91 -1.89 13.54
CA ALA A 106 -6.19 -2.41 14.01
C ALA A 106 -7.23 -1.29 14.19
N ALA A 107 -6.82 -0.14 14.75
CA ALA A 107 -7.69 1.04 14.89
C ALA A 107 -8.13 1.59 13.52
N LEU A 108 -7.22 1.65 12.54
CA LEU A 108 -7.55 2.05 11.19
C LEU A 108 -8.55 1.09 10.52
N ILE A 109 -8.33 -0.21 10.64
CA ILE A 109 -9.26 -1.22 10.09
C ILE A 109 -10.64 -1.07 10.71
N LYS A 110 -10.71 -0.85 12.03
CA LYS A 110 -11.98 -0.59 12.72
C LYS A 110 -12.66 0.68 12.19
N ALA A 111 -11.91 1.75 12.02
CA ALA A 111 -12.43 3.00 11.47
C ALA A 111 -12.97 2.82 10.04
N ILE A 112 -12.24 2.09 9.16
CA ILE A 112 -12.70 1.75 7.81
C ILE A 112 -14.05 1.01 7.84
N LYS A 113 -14.20 0.04 8.76
CA LYS A 113 -15.45 -0.75 8.89
C LYS A 113 -16.64 0.06 9.39
N THR A 114 -16.41 1.15 10.10
CA THR A 114 -17.46 1.99 10.71
C THR A 114 -17.80 3.23 9.89
N THR A 115 -17.06 3.52 8.82
CA THR A 115 -17.27 4.67 7.95
C THR A 115 -17.83 4.25 6.60
N LYS A 116 -18.62 5.13 5.97
CA LYS A 116 -19.30 4.85 4.70
C LYS A 116 -18.39 5.04 3.48
N ASN A 117 -17.40 5.91 3.61
CA ASN A 117 -16.48 6.26 2.52
C ASN A 117 -15.18 6.89 3.07
N ASN A 118 -14.21 7.10 2.19
CA ASN A 118 -12.91 7.65 2.57
C ASN A 118 -12.99 9.10 3.08
N ASP A 119 -13.91 9.92 2.58
CA ASP A 119 -14.07 11.32 3.05
C ASP A 119 -14.53 11.35 4.51
N GLU A 120 -15.39 10.43 4.91
CA GLU A 120 -15.82 10.27 6.31
C GLU A 120 -14.68 9.72 7.17
N LEU A 121 -13.97 8.71 6.68
CA LEU A 121 -12.81 8.11 7.35
C LEU A 121 -11.76 9.17 7.68
N LEU A 122 -11.32 9.95 6.70
CA LEU A 122 -10.28 10.96 6.88
C LEU A 122 -10.69 12.06 7.88
N ARG A 123 -11.97 12.40 7.97
CA ARG A 123 -12.48 13.35 8.98
C ARG A 123 -12.53 12.78 10.40
N GLN A 124 -12.78 11.47 10.55
CA GLN A 124 -12.93 10.83 11.86
C GLN A 124 -11.62 10.35 12.46
N LEU A 125 -10.69 9.94 11.62
CA LEU A 125 -9.48 9.24 12.02
C LEU A 125 -8.56 10.05 12.96
N PRO A 126 -8.32 11.35 12.76
CA PRO A 126 -7.55 12.16 13.71
C PRO A 126 -8.12 12.13 15.12
N LYS A 127 -9.45 12.08 15.25
CA LYS A 127 -10.13 12.05 16.55
C LYS A 127 -10.03 10.69 17.27
N VAL A 128 -9.82 9.61 16.52
CA VAL A 128 -9.72 8.26 17.06
C VAL A 128 -8.28 7.93 17.47
N LEU A 129 -7.29 8.44 16.74
CA LEU A 129 -5.88 8.18 17.00
C LEU A 129 -5.28 9.10 18.07
N TYR A 130 -5.88 10.25 18.36
CA TYR A 130 -5.44 11.17 19.41
C TYR A 130 -6.09 10.90 20.80
N LYS A 131 -6.89 9.85 20.94
CA LYS A 131 -7.41 9.37 22.23
C LYS A 131 -6.56 8.25 22.76
#